data_7c5df08a9a8aaf9b86c0141debf87e33
#
_entry.id   7c5df08a9a8aaf9b86c0141debf87e33
#
_cell.length_a   1.000
_cell.length_b   1.000
_cell.length_c   1.000
_cell.angle_alpha   90.00
_cell.angle_beta   90.00
_cell.angle_gamma   90.00
#
_symmetry.space_group_name_H-M   'P 1'
#
loop_
_entity.id
_entity.type
_entity.pdbx_description
1 polymer ?
#
loop_
_entity_poly.entity_id
_entity_poly.type
_entity_poly.pdbx_seq_one_letter_code
_entity_poly.pdbx_strand_id
1 'polypeptide(L)'
;MRRSDPYMDRARELCLAAGVDPDSRVGEGRGQPAWCSYRDAARKEHLAREANAAASEIANLRPQEARFQNAPLKIFGVHDEATVAQMRNCMAVGNVVSGVICADGHLGYAQPVGGVIAYEKQISISGVGFDIGCGNMAARLDTRFDDIAGIVPTIIRDVAKTISFGIGRANAERAEHELFDDSDAWRESDMEAYRQKAVSQLGTVGSGNHYVDLMRDEEGFVWIGVHFGSRGLGHTSATRYLKAAGGKDGMNVPPAVVDEDSELGRRYIAAMQLAGRYAYAGREWVVERVRQLIGGNVTESVHNHHNYAWRETHAGRDLWVVRKGATPAFPGQKGFVGGSMGDDAVILEGVDSPEAKASLYSTVHGAGRLFGRKEAKRRFSRAEMDCWLNERGVTLIGADLDESPMAYRRLPDVLAQHAGTVRVLHTLRPFAVAMAGEGEFDPWKD
;
A
#
# COMPACT_ATOMS: atom_id res chain seq x y z
N MET A 1 19.07 -26.66 24.17
CA MET A 1 17.73 -26.95 24.71
C MET A 1 16.75 -27.06 23.56
N ARG A 2 16.09 -28.22 23.34
CA ARG A 2 15.00 -28.30 22.35
C ARG A 2 13.81 -27.50 22.90
N ARG A 3 13.30 -26.54 22.13
CA ARG A 3 12.06 -25.82 22.50
C ARG A 3 10.94 -26.86 22.62
N SER A 4 10.22 -26.88 23.77
CA SER A 4 9.05 -27.73 23.93
C SER A 4 8.00 -27.36 22.89
N ASP A 5 7.33 -28.35 22.31
CA ASP A 5 6.24 -28.13 21.36
C ASP A 5 5.05 -27.48 22.12
N PRO A 6 4.57 -26.29 21.72
CA PRO A 6 3.53 -25.58 22.44
C PRO A 6 2.17 -26.28 22.46
N TYR A 7 1.99 -27.30 21.63
CA TYR A 7 0.73 -28.05 21.53
C TYR A 7 0.82 -29.45 22.14
N MET A 8 1.98 -29.82 22.67
CA MET A 8 2.25 -31.18 23.16
C MET A 8 1.28 -31.62 24.28
N ASP A 9 1.06 -30.77 25.26
CA ASP A 9 0.22 -31.15 26.43
C ASP A 9 -1.22 -31.39 25.97
N ARG A 10 -1.78 -30.48 25.14
CA ARG A 10 -3.14 -30.65 24.61
C ARG A 10 -3.26 -31.83 23.66
N ALA A 11 -2.27 -32.12 22.86
CA ALA A 11 -2.24 -33.27 21.97
C ALA A 11 -2.22 -34.58 22.76
N ARG A 12 -1.52 -34.61 23.89
CA ARG A 12 -1.49 -35.76 24.83
C ARG A 12 -2.87 -35.99 25.49
N GLU A 13 -3.54 -34.91 25.91
CA GLU A 13 -4.90 -35.01 26.45
C GLU A 13 -5.89 -35.57 25.41
N LEU A 14 -5.83 -35.09 24.17
CA LEU A 14 -6.68 -35.60 23.08
C LEU A 14 -6.39 -37.10 22.81
N CYS A 15 -5.14 -37.52 22.86
CA CYS A 15 -4.74 -38.88 22.69
C CYS A 15 -5.32 -39.77 23.80
N LEU A 16 -5.25 -39.35 25.06
CA LEU A 16 -5.84 -40.04 26.20
C LEU A 16 -7.36 -40.11 26.11
N ALA A 17 -8.01 -39.05 25.70
CA ALA A 17 -9.46 -39.02 25.48
C ALA A 17 -9.94 -39.97 24.39
N ALA A 18 -9.05 -40.29 23.42
CA ALA A 18 -9.30 -41.32 22.38
C ALA A 18 -8.96 -42.73 22.84
N GLY A 19 -8.57 -42.93 24.12
CA GLY A 19 -8.21 -44.24 24.67
C GLY A 19 -6.84 -44.77 24.21
N VAL A 20 -5.98 -43.85 23.72
CA VAL A 20 -4.64 -44.19 23.22
C VAL A 20 -3.59 -43.69 24.20
N ASP A 21 -2.60 -44.54 24.56
CA ASP A 21 -1.46 -44.07 25.36
C ASP A 21 -0.60 -43.10 24.53
N PRO A 22 -0.42 -41.86 25.01
CA PRO A 22 0.32 -40.83 24.27
C PRO A 22 1.77 -41.19 23.96
N ASP A 23 2.38 -42.00 24.79
CA ASP A 23 3.79 -42.41 24.68
C ASP A 23 3.97 -43.74 23.90
N SER A 24 2.87 -44.41 23.55
CA SER A 24 2.90 -45.54 22.64
C SER A 24 3.45 -45.11 21.26
N ARG A 25 4.18 -46.04 20.62
CA ARG A 25 4.78 -45.72 19.30
C ARG A 25 3.89 -46.16 18.16
N VAL A 26 3.67 -45.26 17.20
CA VAL A 26 2.86 -45.47 16.00
C VAL A 26 3.74 -45.30 14.76
N GLY A 27 3.68 -46.24 13.81
CA GLY A 27 4.44 -46.25 12.56
C GLY A 27 5.52 -47.32 12.50
N GLU A 28 6.08 -47.56 11.31
CA GLU A 28 7.14 -48.52 11.08
C GLU A 28 8.52 -48.05 11.61
N GLY A 29 9.38 -48.97 12.06
CA GLY A 29 10.72 -48.69 12.55
C GLY A 29 10.75 -48.07 13.96
N ARG A 30 11.45 -46.90 14.14
CA ARG A 30 11.52 -46.21 15.43
C ARG A 30 10.28 -45.33 15.72
N GLY A 31 9.15 -45.50 15.09
CA GLY A 31 7.87 -44.80 15.19
C GLY A 31 7.84 -43.54 16.07
N GLN A 32 6.90 -42.65 15.81
CA GLN A 32 6.70 -41.43 16.61
C GLN A 32 5.75 -41.71 17.79
N PRO A 33 5.81 -40.94 18.91
CA PRO A 33 4.82 -41.01 19.97
C PRO A 33 3.41 -40.76 19.44
N ALA A 34 2.41 -41.49 19.93
CA ALA A 34 1.03 -41.44 19.45
C ALA A 34 0.42 -40.00 19.53
N TRP A 35 0.82 -39.19 20.53
CA TRP A 35 0.36 -37.80 20.63
C TRP A 35 0.69 -36.94 19.41
N CYS A 36 1.75 -37.26 18.65
CA CYS A 36 2.11 -36.53 17.44
C CYS A 36 0.99 -36.53 16.40
N SER A 37 0.19 -37.59 16.33
CA SER A 37 -0.97 -37.67 15.42
C SER A 37 -2.13 -36.74 15.83
N TYR A 38 -2.16 -36.29 17.06
CA TYR A 38 -3.17 -35.36 17.59
C TYR A 38 -2.73 -33.91 17.63
N ARG A 39 -1.49 -33.61 17.22
CA ARG A 39 -0.91 -32.28 17.26
C ARG A 39 -1.69 -31.27 16.42
N ASP A 40 -2.14 -31.66 15.23
CA ASP A 40 -2.92 -30.76 14.35
C ASP A 40 -4.29 -30.47 14.91
N ALA A 41 -4.93 -31.43 15.60
CA ALA A 41 -6.20 -31.23 16.30
C ALA A 41 -6.02 -30.25 17.48
N ALA A 42 -4.97 -30.44 18.30
CA ALA A 42 -4.64 -29.54 19.39
C ALA A 42 -4.35 -28.10 18.91
N ARG A 43 -3.65 -27.97 17.80
CA ARG A 43 -3.39 -26.68 17.16
C ARG A 43 -4.69 -26.02 16.68
N LYS A 44 -5.59 -26.75 16.06
CA LYS A 44 -6.90 -26.24 15.60
C LYS A 44 -7.75 -25.77 16.78
N GLU A 45 -7.79 -26.52 17.88
CA GLU A 45 -8.52 -26.12 19.09
C GLU A 45 -7.92 -24.87 19.73
N HIS A 46 -6.59 -24.75 19.80
CA HIS A 46 -5.93 -23.57 20.33
C HIS A 46 -6.28 -22.34 19.51
N LEU A 47 -6.17 -22.42 18.18
CA LEU A 47 -6.53 -21.34 17.28
C LEU A 47 -8.03 -20.96 17.36
N ALA A 48 -8.91 -21.94 17.56
CA ALA A 48 -10.35 -21.70 17.76
C ALA A 48 -10.63 -21.01 19.10
N ARG A 49 -9.91 -21.36 20.17
CA ARG A 49 -10.02 -20.69 21.48
C ARG A 49 -9.52 -19.24 21.43
N GLU A 50 -8.38 -19.00 20.79
CA GLU A 50 -7.87 -17.65 20.56
C GLU A 50 -8.84 -16.81 19.72
N ALA A 51 -9.42 -17.37 18.66
CA ALA A 51 -10.43 -16.70 17.83
C ALA A 51 -11.71 -16.39 18.62
N ASN A 52 -12.17 -17.31 19.49
CA ASN A 52 -13.36 -17.09 20.33
C ASN A 52 -13.09 -16.10 21.46
N ALA A 53 -11.89 -16.08 22.05
CA ALA A 53 -11.49 -15.08 23.05
C ALA A 53 -11.45 -13.68 22.40
N ALA A 54 -10.84 -13.54 21.22
CA ALA A 54 -10.83 -12.30 20.46
C ALA A 54 -12.27 -11.87 20.04
N ALA A 55 -13.12 -12.80 19.64
CA ALA A 55 -14.53 -12.51 19.32
C ALA A 55 -15.33 -12.07 20.56
N SER A 56 -15.04 -12.64 21.73
CA SER A 56 -15.67 -12.25 23.00
C SER A 56 -15.19 -10.88 23.47
N GLU A 57 -13.92 -10.56 23.25
CA GLU A 57 -13.34 -9.24 23.56
C GLU A 57 -13.94 -8.17 22.64
N ILE A 58 -14.13 -8.48 21.34
CA ILE A 58 -14.82 -7.63 20.38
C ILE A 58 -16.30 -7.45 20.75
N ALA A 59 -16.97 -8.49 21.26
CA ALA A 59 -18.38 -8.42 21.71
C ALA A 59 -18.54 -7.62 23.01
N ASN A 60 -17.48 -7.49 23.82
CA ASN A 60 -17.43 -6.68 25.04
C ASN A 60 -16.96 -5.23 24.80
N LEU A 61 -16.58 -4.87 23.57
CA LEU A 61 -16.40 -3.48 23.19
C LEU A 61 -17.74 -2.77 23.40
N ARG A 62 -17.73 -1.72 24.22
CA ARG A 62 -18.92 -0.93 24.57
C ARG A 62 -19.69 -0.57 23.29
N PRO A 63 -21.05 -0.53 23.32
CA PRO A 63 -21.83 -0.01 22.22
C PRO A 63 -21.21 1.32 21.77
N GLN A 64 -20.88 1.44 20.51
CA GLN A 64 -20.36 2.70 19.94
C GLN A 64 -21.31 3.82 20.34
N GLU A 65 -20.78 4.92 20.84
CA GLU A 65 -21.60 6.08 21.15
C GLU A 65 -22.47 6.39 19.91
N ALA A 66 -23.76 6.61 20.11
CA ALA A 66 -24.75 6.76 19.02
C ALA A 66 -24.35 7.82 17.96
N ARG A 67 -23.48 8.76 18.31
CA ARG A 67 -22.94 9.81 17.42
C ARG A 67 -22.08 9.27 16.26
N PHE A 68 -21.51 8.06 16.38
CA PHE A 68 -20.67 7.45 15.33
C PHE A 68 -21.43 6.47 14.43
N GLN A 69 -22.63 6.04 14.82
CA GLN A 69 -23.40 5.01 14.10
C GLN A 69 -23.90 5.46 12.71
N ASN A 70 -23.99 6.76 12.45
CA ASN A 70 -24.48 7.36 11.21
C ASN A 70 -23.49 8.35 10.59
N ALA A 71 -22.19 8.04 10.66
CA ALA A 71 -21.17 8.88 10.05
C ALA A 71 -21.42 9.07 8.54
N PRO A 72 -21.36 10.32 8.01
CA PRO A 72 -21.63 10.58 6.60
C PRO A 72 -20.57 9.93 5.70
N LEU A 73 -21.03 9.39 4.57
CA LEU A 73 -20.20 8.86 3.50
C LEU A 73 -20.37 9.71 2.24
N LYS A 74 -19.30 10.41 1.83
CA LYS A 74 -19.22 11.11 0.54
C LYS A 74 -18.68 10.17 -0.52
N ILE A 75 -19.34 10.08 -1.67
CA ILE A 75 -18.89 9.24 -2.80
C ILE A 75 -18.67 10.14 -4.01
N PHE A 76 -17.52 10.02 -4.63
CA PHE A 76 -17.17 10.63 -5.90
C PHE A 76 -17.17 9.56 -7.00
N GLY A 77 -17.84 9.86 -8.13
CA GLY A 77 -17.96 8.89 -9.22
C GLY A 77 -18.98 7.78 -8.97
N VAL A 78 -18.88 6.71 -9.76
CA VAL A 78 -19.76 5.55 -9.70
C VAL A 78 -18.94 4.31 -9.36
N HIS A 79 -19.40 3.54 -8.38
CA HIS A 79 -18.72 2.35 -7.88
C HIS A 79 -19.67 1.15 -7.89
N ASP A 80 -19.11 -0.06 -7.91
CA ASP A 80 -19.87 -1.27 -7.67
C ASP A 80 -20.41 -1.33 -6.22
N GLU A 81 -21.50 -2.06 -6.02
CA GLU A 81 -22.13 -2.17 -4.70
C GLU A 81 -21.21 -2.81 -3.65
N ALA A 82 -20.30 -3.70 -4.07
CA ALA A 82 -19.38 -4.39 -3.16
C ALA A 82 -18.35 -3.41 -2.60
N THR A 83 -17.84 -2.48 -3.40
CA THR A 83 -16.92 -1.41 -2.94
C THR A 83 -17.59 -0.49 -1.91
N VAL A 84 -18.83 -0.07 -2.18
CA VAL A 84 -19.60 0.77 -1.25
C VAL A 84 -19.93 0.02 0.04
N ALA A 85 -20.33 -1.26 -0.07
CA ALA A 85 -20.61 -2.10 1.09
C ALA A 85 -19.35 -2.32 1.95
N GLN A 86 -18.20 -2.57 1.32
CA GLN A 86 -16.93 -2.71 2.02
C GLN A 86 -16.58 -1.44 2.81
N MET A 87 -16.77 -0.25 2.21
CA MET A 87 -16.55 1.02 2.89
C MET A 87 -17.48 1.18 4.11
N ARG A 88 -18.77 0.89 3.96
CA ARG A 88 -19.74 0.95 5.07
C ARG A 88 -19.40 -0.01 6.20
N ASN A 89 -18.93 -1.22 5.88
CA ASN A 89 -18.46 -2.18 6.87
C ASN A 89 -17.26 -1.65 7.67
N CYS A 90 -16.33 -0.95 7.00
CA CYS A 90 -15.21 -0.29 7.69
C CYS A 90 -15.68 0.85 8.59
N MET A 91 -16.64 1.65 8.11
CA MET A 91 -17.19 2.79 8.87
C MET A 91 -18.04 2.36 10.07
N ALA A 92 -18.47 1.11 10.15
CA ALA A 92 -19.21 0.58 11.29
C ALA A 92 -18.32 0.24 12.50
N VAL A 93 -16.99 0.34 12.37
CA VAL A 93 -16.02 -0.02 13.42
C VAL A 93 -15.19 1.18 13.84
N GLY A 94 -15.09 1.41 15.14
CA GLY A 94 -14.35 2.52 15.74
C GLY A 94 -15.12 3.85 15.79
N ASN A 95 -14.45 4.89 16.24
CA ASN A 95 -15.00 6.24 16.41
C ASN A 95 -14.97 7.01 15.08
N VAL A 96 -15.71 6.52 14.09
CA VAL A 96 -15.76 7.11 12.73
C VAL A 96 -16.56 8.39 12.72
N VAL A 97 -15.95 9.46 12.23
CA VAL A 97 -16.58 10.80 12.09
C VAL A 97 -17.15 11.00 10.69
N SER A 98 -16.44 10.58 9.67
CA SER A 98 -16.88 10.63 8.26
C SER A 98 -16.04 9.70 7.38
N GLY A 99 -16.57 9.38 6.21
CA GLY A 99 -15.89 8.59 5.20
C GLY A 99 -16.01 9.19 3.81
N VAL A 100 -15.08 8.84 2.93
CA VAL A 100 -15.05 9.25 1.52
C VAL A 100 -14.65 8.06 0.66
N ILE A 101 -15.27 7.91 -0.51
CA ILE A 101 -14.76 7.09 -1.61
C ILE A 101 -14.40 8.02 -2.76
N CYS A 102 -13.11 8.06 -3.12
CA CYS A 102 -12.62 8.80 -4.28
C CYS A 102 -13.03 8.10 -5.59
N ALA A 103 -13.02 8.82 -6.71
CA ALA A 103 -13.57 8.33 -7.98
C ALA A 103 -12.81 7.13 -8.58
N ASP A 104 -11.58 6.89 -8.19
CA ASP A 104 -10.77 5.71 -8.51
C ASP A 104 -11.04 4.49 -7.61
N GLY A 105 -12.02 4.59 -6.71
CA GLY A 105 -12.35 3.58 -5.71
C GLY A 105 -12.65 2.19 -6.28
N HIS A 106 -12.12 1.15 -5.62
CA HIS A 106 -12.34 -0.26 -5.95
C HIS A 106 -12.08 -1.15 -4.73
N LEU A 107 -12.46 -2.42 -4.80
CA LEU A 107 -12.27 -3.38 -3.70
C LEU A 107 -10.80 -3.46 -3.28
N GLY A 108 -10.58 -3.55 -1.96
CA GLY A 108 -9.27 -3.69 -1.34
C GLY A 108 -9.31 -4.62 -0.14
N TYR A 109 -8.17 -4.91 0.47
CA TYR A 109 -8.10 -5.67 1.72
C TYR A 109 -8.65 -4.83 2.88
N ALA A 110 -9.66 -5.34 3.58
CA ALA A 110 -10.46 -4.69 4.60
C ALA A 110 -11.10 -3.37 4.10
N GLN A 111 -10.34 -2.28 3.98
CA GLN A 111 -10.81 -1.00 3.45
C GLN A 111 -10.64 -0.94 1.93
N PRO A 112 -11.63 -0.41 1.17
CA PRO A 112 -11.47 -0.22 -0.28
C PRO A 112 -10.32 0.73 -0.59
N VAL A 113 -9.64 0.50 -1.72
CA VAL A 113 -8.71 1.46 -2.31
C VAL A 113 -9.51 2.67 -2.79
N GLY A 114 -9.00 3.87 -2.69
CA GLY A 114 -9.75 5.13 -2.86
C GLY A 114 -10.56 5.52 -1.61
N GLY A 115 -10.49 4.70 -0.54
CA GLY A 115 -11.22 4.92 0.71
C GLY A 115 -10.48 5.84 1.68
N VAL A 116 -11.23 6.77 2.29
CA VAL A 116 -10.74 7.68 3.34
C VAL A 116 -11.69 7.61 4.51
N ILE A 117 -11.18 7.39 5.72
CA ILE A 117 -12.00 7.38 6.94
C ILE A 117 -11.33 8.26 7.99
N ALA A 118 -12.11 9.17 8.57
CA ALA A 118 -11.69 10.01 9.68
C ALA A 118 -12.15 9.41 11.01
N TYR A 119 -11.20 9.16 11.91
CA TYR A 119 -11.41 8.62 13.26
C TYR A 119 -11.10 9.65 14.34
N GLU A 120 -11.88 9.66 15.40
CA GLU A 120 -11.58 10.46 16.58
C GLU A 120 -10.84 9.62 17.61
N LYS A 121 -9.58 10.01 17.93
CA LYS A 121 -8.68 9.35 18.89
C LYS A 121 -8.39 7.87 18.61
N GLN A 122 -8.61 7.43 17.40
CA GLN A 122 -8.36 6.05 16.96
C GLN A 122 -7.69 6.05 15.58
N ILE A 123 -6.98 4.97 15.26
CA ILE A 123 -6.36 4.75 13.98
C ILE A 123 -6.65 3.34 13.46
N SER A 124 -6.93 3.20 12.17
CA SER A 124 -7.16 1.91 11.52
C SER A 124 -5.87 1.36 10.91
N ILE A 125 -5.37 0.26 11.45
CA ILE A 125 -4.22 -0.49 10.90
C ILE A 125 -4.57 -1.03 9.51
N SER A 126 -5.74 -1.65 9.38
CA SER A 126 -6.23 -2.19 8.11
C SER A 126 -6.50 -1.11 7.06
N GLY A 127 -6.91 0.08 7.52
CA GLY A 127 -7.19 1.21 6.65
C GLY A 127 -5.94 1.82 6.02
N VAL A 128 -4.80 1.83 6.70
CA VAL A 128 -3.51 2.19 6.11
C VAL A 128 -3.04 1.09 5.16
N GLY A 129 -3.26 -0.18 5.52
CA GLY A 129 -2.93 -1.34 4.71
C GLY A 129 -1.48 -1.81 4.86
N PHE A 130 -1.11 -2.80 4.04
CA PHE A 130 0.21 -3.47 4.15
C PHE A 130 1.35 -2.65 3.55
N ASP A 131 1.10 -1.92 2.47
CA ASP A 131 2.12 -1.04 1.87
C ASP A 131 2.04 0.36 2.48
N ILE A 132 2.43 0.44 3.76
CA ILE A 132 2.49 1.71 4.50
C ILE A 132 3.38 2.70 3.75
N GLY A 133 2.89 3.92 3.56
CA GLY A 133 3.63 4.96 2.86
C GLY A 133 3.75 4.73 1.34
N CYS A 134 2.95 3.79 0.75
CA CYS A 134 2.82 3.79 -0.70
C CYS A 134 2.43 5.18 -1.18
N GLY A 135 3.09 5.62 -2.25
CA GLY A 135 2.98 6.99 -2.69
C GLY A 135 3.81 7.27 -3.92
N ASN A 136 3.78 8.50 -4.32
CA ASN A 136 4.38 8.98 -5.56
C ASN A 136 5.42 10.07 -5.29
N MET A 137 6.44 10.12 -6.14
CA MET A 137 7.30 11.29 -6.29
C MET A 137 7.44 11.60 -7.76
N ALA A 138 7.35 12.88 -8.13
CA ALA A 138 7.68 13.38 -9.46
C ALA A 138 8.72 14.50 -9.34
N ALA A 139 9.72 14.49 -10.21
CA ALA A 139 10.76 15.51 -10.27
C ALA A 139 10.95 16.01 -11.70
N ARG A 140 10.77 17.33 -11.89
CA ARG A 140 11.02 18.04 -13.16
C ARG A 140 12.50 18.36 -13.28
N LEU A 141 13.06 18.08 -14.45
CA LEU A 141 14.44 18.43 -14.77
C LEU A 141 14.49 19.67 -15.67
N ASP A 142 15.63 20.37 -15.70
CA ASP A 142 15.92 21.39 -16.69
C ASP A 142 16.29 20.79 -18.08
N THR A 143 16.35 19.47 -18.20
CA THR A 143 16.57 18.71 -19.43
C THR A 143 15.31 18.68 -20.27
N ARG A 144 15.40 18.90 -21.59
CA ARG A 144 14.29 18.76 -22.52
C ARG A 144 14.25 17.36 -23.14
N PHE A 145 13.03 16.88 -23.43
CA PHE A 145 12.84 15.57 -24.06
C PHE A 145 13.58 15.47 -25.39
N ASP A 146 13.57 16.52 -26.21
CA ASP A 146 14.23 16.52 -27.51
C ASP A 146 15.74 16.28 -27.44
N ASP A 147 16.37 16.71 -26.32
CA ASP A 147 17.81 16.51 -26.10
C ASP A 147 18.17 15.03 -25.82
N ILE A 148 17.21 14.23 -25.36
CA ILE A 148 17.41 12.83 -24.96
C ILE A 148 16.62 11.83 -25.81
N ALA A 149 15.76 12.27 -26.72
CA ALA A 149 14.84 11.40 -27.48
C ALA A 149 15.55 10.23 -28.17
N GLY A 150 16.72 10.48 -28.74
CA GLY A 150 17.52 9.47 -29.44
C GLY A 150 18.16 8.41 -28.54
N ILE A 151 18.24 8.65 -27.23
CA ILE A 151 18.89 7.75 -26.26
C ILE A 151 17.93 7.19 -25.20
N VAL A 152 16.63 7.47 -25.30
CA VAL A 152 15.61 6.96 -24.36
C VAL A 152 15.69 5.45 -24.16
N PRO A 153 15.83 4.59 -25.20
CA PRO A 153 15.96 3.15 -24.98
C PRO A 153 17.23 2.73 -24.21
N THR A 154 18.26 3.54 -24.24
CA THR A 154 19.48 3.31 -23.43
C THR A 154 19.25 3.73 -21.99
N ILE A 155 18.69 4.93 -21.77
CA ILE A 155 18.38 5.45 -20.44
C ILE A 155 17.49 4.45 -19.66
N ILE A 156 16.38 4.00 -20.26
CA ILE A 156 15.45 3.11 -19.53
C ILE A 156 16.07 1.74 -19.25
N ARG A 157 16.95 1.21 -20.13
CA ARG A 157 17.71 -0.01 -19.84
C ARG A 157 18.69 0.18 -18.69
N ASP A 158 19.33 1.35 -18.59
CA ASP A 158 20.26 1.64 -17.53
C ASP A 158 19.51 1.88 -16.21
N VAL A 159 18.32 2.48 -16.23
CA VAL A 159 17.40 2.52 -15.07
C VAL A 159 17.09 1.10 -14.59
N ALA A 160 16.68 0.20 -15.50
CA ALA A 160 16.33 -1.18 -15.13
C ALA A 160 17.54 -2.01 -14.62
N LYS A 161 18.78 -1.63 -14.95
CA LYS A 161 20.01 -2.25 -14.41
C LYS A 161 20.41 -1.67 -13.06
N THR A 162 20.21 -0.36 -12.86
CA THR A 162 20.66 0.37 -11.66
C THR A 162 19.67 0.18 -10.52
N ILE A 163 18.37 0.21 -10.81
CA ILE A 163 17.29 0.10 -9.83
C ILE A 163 16.79 -1.34 -9.80
N SER A 164 16.70 -1.93 -8.60
CA SER A 164 16.17 -3.27 -8.41
C SER A 164 14.65 -3.28 -8.34
N PHE A 165 14.03 -4.03 -9.25
CA PHE A 165 12.60 -4.32 -9.27
C PHE A 165 12.35 -5.74 -8.76
N GLY A 166 11.18 -6.00 -8.17
CA GLY A 166 10.79 -7.32 -7.66
C GLY A 166 10.82 -7.43 -6.13
N ILE A 167 10.21 -8.53 -5.63
CA ILE A 167 10.06 -8.78 -4.19
C ILE A 167 11.36 -9.27 -3.58
N GLY A 168 11.68 -8.76 -2.39
CA GLY A 168 12.83 -9.22 -1.62
C GLY A 168 14.20 -8.86 -2.21
N ARG A 169 14.22 -8.06 -3.28
CA ARG A 169 15.44 -7.60 -3.93
C ARG A 169 16.19 -6.58 -3.07
N ALA A 170 17.47 -6.41 -3.37
CA ALA A 170 18.32 -5.36 -2.86
C ALA A 170 19.05 -4.71 -4.04
N ASN A 171 19.38 -3.43 -3.93
CA ASN A 171 20.22 -2.75 -4.93
C ASN A 171 21.68 -3.22 -4.81
N ALA A 172 22.39 -3.22 -5.93
CA ALA A 172 23.84 -3.48 -5.94
C ALA A 172 24.61 -2.41 -5.13
N GLU A 173 24.18 -1.16 -5.24
CA GLU A 173 24.66 -0.05 -4.43
C GLU A 173 23.79 0.08 -3.16
N ARG A 174 24.46 0.09 -2.01
CA ARG A 174 23.79 0.31 -0.73
C ARG A 174 23.43 1.78 -0.58
N ALA A 175 22.16 2.05 -0.31
CA ALA A 175 21.71 3.40 0.02
C ALA A 175 22.05 3.71 1.49
N GLU A 176 22.73 4.85 1.71
CA GLU A 176 22.98 5.42 3.02
C GLU A 176 21.94 6.51 3.29
N HIS A 177 21.41 6.55 4.51
CA HIS A 177 20.44 7.55 4.92
C HIS A 177 20.41 7.70 6.45
N GLU A 178 20.32 8.93 6.94
CA GLU A 178 20.27 9.28 8.37
C GLU A 178 19.13 8.60 9.16
N LEU A 179 18.06 8.19 8.47
CA LEU A 179 16.97 7.41 9.05
C LEU A 179 17.48 6.18 9.83
N PHE A 180 18.60 5.59 9.38
CA PHE A 180 19.17 4.41 10.02
C PHE A 180 19.99 4.74 11.27
N ASP A 181 20.28 6.00 11.52
CA ASP A 181 20.99 6.47 12.72
C ASP A 181 20.01 6.83 13.86
N ASP A 182 18.72 6.98 13.55
CA ASP A 182 17.64 7.28 14.49
C ASP A 182 17.22 6.02 15.29
N SER A 183 18.08 5.59 16.22
CA SER A 183 17.86 4.37 17.01
C SER A 183 16.59 4.42 17.87
N ASP A 184 16.12 5.61 18.25
CA ASP A 184 14.90 5.78 19.03
C ASP A 184 13.67 5.43 18.19
N ALA A 185 13.56 5.92 16.95
CA ALA A 185 12.47 5.58 16.06
C ALA A 185 12.39 4.07 15.77
N TRP A 186 13.52 3.39 15.59
CA TRP A 186 13.55 1.93 15.40
C TRP A 186 13.11 1.14 16.62
N ARG A 187 13.43 1.62 17.84
CA ARG A 187 13.04 1.00 19.11
C ARG A 187 11.57 1.25 19.43
N GLU A 188 11.10 2.49 19.31
CA GLU A 188 9.71 2.87 19.59
C GLU A 188 8.72 2.17 18.66
N SER A 189 9.11 1.99 17.39
CA SER A 189 8.34 1.24 16.40
C SER A 189 8.40 -0.28 16.59
N ASP A 190 9.23 -0.78 17.51
CA ASP A 190 9.50 -2.21 17.71
C ASP A 190 9.97 -2.94 16.42
N MET A 191 10.67 -2.20 15.54
CA MET A 191 11.17 -2.69 14.26
C MET A 191 12.70 -2.82 14.18
N GLU A 192 13.41 -2.66 15.30
CA GLU A 192 14.88 -2.74 15.37
C GLU A 192 15.44 -4.02 14.73
N ALA A 193 14.79 -5.17 14.97
CA ALA A 193 15.21 -6.44 14.38
C ALA A 193 15.13 -6.48 12.83
N TYR A 194 14.37 -5.56 12.22
CA TYR A 194 14.22 -5.45 10.77
C TYR A 194 15.18 -4.44 10.14
N ARG A 195 15.85 -3.60 10.93
CA ARG A 195 16.67 -2.47 10.47
C ARG A 195 17.70 -2.85 9.41
N GLN A 196 18.47 -3.94 9.62
CA GLN A 196 19.47 -4.39 8.66
C GLN A 196 18.86 -4.78 7.30
N LYS A 197 17.69 -5.43 7.32
CA LYS A 197 16.98 -5.78 6.10
C LYS A 197 16.41 -4.53 5.40
N ALA A 198 15.90 -3.57 6.15
CA ALA A 198 15.45 -2.29 5.62
C ALA A 198 16.59 -1.54 4.92
N VAL A 199 17.78 -1.50 5.53
CA VAL A 199 18.98 -0.92 4.90
C VAL A 199 19.26 -1.56 3.53
N SER A 200 19.15 -2.88 3.39
CA SER A 200 19.41 -3.57 2.12
C SER A 200 18.34 -3.32 1.06
N GLN A 201 17.14 -2.92 1.45
CA GLN A 201 15.99 -2.73 0.56
C GLN A 201 15.71 -1.27 0.22
N LEU A 202 16.37 -0.29 0.87
CA LEU A 202 16.15 1.13 0.56
C LEU A 202 16.47 1.41 -0.92
N GLY A 203 15.58 2.15 -1.60
CA GLY A 203 15.73 2.46 -3.01
C GLY A 203 15.42 1.30 -3.98
N THR A 204 14.85 0.16 -3.51
CA THR A 204 14.25 -0.84 -4.39
C THR A 204 12.81 -0.47 -4.71
N VAL A 205 12.32 -0.78 -5.91
CA VAL A 205 10.96 -0.39 -6.35
C VAL A 205 9.90 -1.44 -6.02
N GLY A 206 10.24 -2.73 -6.12
CA GLY A 206 9.30 -3.82 -5.84
C GLY A 206 8.58 -4.34 -7.05
N SER A 207 7.36 -4.84 -6.89
CA SER A 207 6.57 -5.49 -7.93
C SER A 207 5.14 -4.94 -7.98
N GLY A 208 4.31 -5.52 -8.85
CA GLY A 208 2.93 -5.08 -9.06
C GLY A 208 2.90 -3.77 -9.83
N ASN A 209 2.08 -2.83 -9.36
CA ASN A 209 1.92 -1.50 -9.95
C ASN A 209 3.03 -0.50 -9.57
N HIS A 210 4.12 -0.96 -8.96
CA HIS A 210 5.27 -0.10 -8.67
C HIS A 210 6.12 0.14 -9.91
N TYR A 211 6.50 1.38 -10.15
CA TYR A 211 7.16 1.79 -11.38
C TYR A 211 8.19 2.90 -11.21
N VAL A 212 9.01 3.06 -12.25
CA VAL A 212 9.77 4.26 -12.57
C VAL A 212 9.35 4.70 -13.97
N ASP A 213 8.77 5.89 -14.09
CA ASP A 213 8.31 6.50 -15.34
C ASP A 213 9.18 7.68 -15.72
N LEU A 214 9.46 7.79 -17.01
CA LEU A 214 10.02 8.97 -17.64
C LEU A 214 8.94 9.63 -18.47
N MET A 215 8.66 10.89 -18.18
CA MET A 215 7.57 11.64 -18.77
C MET A 215 8.06 12.99 -19.26
N ARG A 216 7.27 13.65 -20.10
CA ARG A 216 7.47 15.05 -20.47
C ARG A 216 6.20 15.86 -20.21
N ASP A 217 6.38 17.10 -19.76
CA ASP A 217 5.29 18.04 -19.62
C ASP A 217 4.93 18.70 -20.96
N GLU A 218 3.92 19.58 -20.95
CA GLU A 218 3.43 20.36 -22.09
C GLU A 218 4.48 21.33 -22.67
N GLU A 219 5.49 21.69 -21.86
CA GLU A 219 6.61 22.53 -22.30
C GLU A 219 7.78 21.71 -22.85
N GLY A 220 7.72 20.36 -22.76
CA GLY A 220 8.73 19.44 -23.25
C GLY A 220 9.87 19.16 -22.25
N PHE A 221 9.75 19.58 -20.99
CA PHE A 221 10.73 19.22 -19.96
C PHE A 221 10.51 17.81 -19.44
N VAL A 222 11.62 17.14 -19.11
CA VAL A 222 11.61 15.78 -18.60
C VAL A 222 11.18 15.74 -17.14
N TRP A 223 10.31 14.80 -16.82
CA TRP A 223 9.93 14.45 -15.47
C TRP A 223 10.26 12.99 -15.16
N ILE A 224 10.78 12.76 -13.96
CA ILE A 224 10.98 11.43 -13.39
C ILE A 224 9.83 11.18 -12.45
N GLY A 225 9.00 10.16 -12.70
CA GLY A 225 7.93 9.71 -11.81
C GLY A 225 8.26 8.38 -11.19
N VAL A 226 8.04 8.23 -9.87
CA VAL A 226 8.22 6.97 -9.17
C VAL A 226 7.03 6.66 -8.28
N HIS A 227 6.65 5.38 -8.21
CA HIS A 227 5.56 4.88 -7.39
C HIS A 227 5.96 3.62 -6.65
N PHE A 228 6.07 3.70 -5.34
CA PHE A 228 6.24 2.56 -4.44
C PHE A 228 6.14 3.00 -2.97
N GLY A 229 6.03 2.04 -2.06
CA GLY A 229 5.91 2.28 -0.62
C GLY A 229 7.15 1.87 0.18
N SER A 230 6.92 1.53 1.44
CA SER A 230 7.98 1.22 2.42
C SER A 230 8.54 -0.20 2.33
N ARG A 231 8.30 -0.89 1.23
CA ARG A 231 8.84 -2.22 0.96
C ARG A 231 8.50 -3.20 2.09
N GLY A 232 9.42 -4.14 2.36
CA GLY A 232 9.23 -5.13 3.40
C GLY A 232 9.13 -4.56 4.82
N LEU A 233 9.60 -3.33 5.08
CA LEU A 233 9.45 -2.69 6.39
C LEU A 233 7.98 -2.43 6.71
N GLY A 234 7.25 -1.76 5.81
CA GLY A 234 5.82 -1.47 6.02
C GLY A 234 4.98 -2.73 6.07
N HIS A 235 5.22 -3.68 5.18
CA HIS A 235 4.51 -4.96 5.17
C HIS A 235 4.70 -5.74 6.47
N THR A 236 5.94 -5.83 6.98
CA THR A 236 6.23 -6.52 8.24
C THR A 236 5.59 -5.79 9.42
N SER A 237 5.64 -4.45 9.43
CA SER A 237 4.99 -3.61 10.45
C SER A 237 3.47 -3.83 10.45
N ALA A 238 2.82 -3.68 9.30
CA ALA A 238 1.37 -3.85 9.18
C ALA A 238 0.93 -5.26 9.61
N THR A 239 1.60 -6.31 9.14
CA THR A 239 1.32 -7.70 9.51
C THR A 239 1.44 -7.94 11.01
N ARG A 240 2.52 -7.42 11.62
CA ARG A 240 2.76 -7.54 13.06
C ARG A 240 1.67 -6.88 13.88
N TYR A 241 1.36 -5.61 13.58
CA TYR A 241 0.39 -4.82 14.33
C TYR A 241 -1.05 -5.26 14.06
N LEU A 242 -1.37 -5.68 12.83
CA LEU A 242 -2.67 -6.27 12.51
C LEU A 242 -2.93 -7.53 13.37
N LYS A 243 -1.93 -8.40 13.45
CA LYS A 243 -2.01 -9.63 14.28
C LYS A 243 -2.11 -9.28 15.78
N ALA A 244 -1.33 -8.32 16.28
CA ALA A 244 -1.37 -7.87 17.67
C ALA A 244 -2.72 -7.25 18.06
N ALA A 245 -3.40 -6.59 17.11
CA ALA A 245 -4.75 -6.06 17.27
C ALA A 245 -5.86 -7.13 17.12
N GLY A 246 -5.52 -8.42 16.96
CA GLY A 246 -6.51 -9.48 16.70
C GLY A 246 -7.16 -9.43 15.33
N GLY A 247 -6.67 -8.56 14.43
CA GLY A 247 -7.19 -8.40 13.08
C GLY A 247 -6.80 -9.57 12.15
N LYS A 248 -7.52 -9.68 11.04
CA LYS A 248 -7.28 -10.68 9.99
C LYS A 248 -6.98 -9.98 8.68
N ASP A 249 -6.16 -10.63 7.85
CA ASP A 249 -6.00 -10.26 6.45
C ASP A 249 -7.15 -10.84 5.63
N GLY A 250 -7.69 -10.05 4.70
CA GLY A 250 -8.78 -10.47 3.82
C GLY A 250 -9.61 -9.29 3.29
N MET A 251 -10.35 -9.55 2.21
CA MET A 251 -11.18 -8.51 1.58
C MET A 251 -12.46 -8.20 2.37
N ASN A 252 -13.09 -9.21 2.94
CA ASN A 252 -14.37 -9.09 3.65
C ASN A 252 -14.22 -9.31 5.16
N VAL A 253 -13.20 -8.69 5.75
CA VAL A 253 -12.91 -8.78 7.19
C VAL A 253 -13.19 -7.43 7.86
N PRO A 254 -13.59 -7.41 9.14
CA PRO A 254 -13.68 -6.18 9.89
C PRO A 254 -12.30 -5.49 9.96
N PRO A 255 -12.25 -4.14 9.91
CA PRO A 255 -10.99 -3.43 10.06
C PRO A 255 -10.47 -3.54 11.49
N ALA A 256 -9.15 -3.61 11.65
CA ALA A 256 -8.50 -3.48 12.95
C ALA A 256 -8.29 -1.99 13.25
N VAL A 257 -8.97 -1.50 14.29
CA VAL A 257 -8.92 -0.12 14.77
C VAL A 257 -8.42 -0.14 16.21
N VAL A 258 -7.49 0.75 16.55
CA VAL A 258 -6.88 0.85 17.89
C VAL A 258 -6.93 2.28 18.40
N ASP A 259 -6.99 2.45 19.73
CA ASP A 259 -6.93 3.76 20.36
C ASP A 259 -5.51 4.35 20.24
N GLU A 260 -5.40 5.63 19.87
CA GLU A 260 -4.11 6.32 19.68
C GLU A 260 -3.27 6.31 20.98
N ASP A 261 -3.92 6.37 22.16
CA ASP A 261 -3.28 6.43 23.47
C ASP A 261 -2.99 5.03 24.07
N SER A 262 -3.45 3.94 23.44
CA SER A 262 -3.09 2.58 23.85
C SER A 262 -1.61 2.31 23.57
N GLU A 263 -0.99 1.37 24.28
CA GLU A 263 0.39 0.98 23.99
C GLU A 263 0.55 0.48 22.56
N LEU A 264 -0.41 -0.33 22.10
CA LEU A 264 -0.43 -0.85 20.73
C LEU A 264 -0.57 0.27 19.70
N GLY A 265 -1.48 1.24 19.94
CA GLY A 265 -1.70 2.38 19.05
C GLY A 265 -0.46 3.27 18.94
N ARG A 266 0.15 3.65 20.07
CA ARG A 266 1.41 4.45 20.05
C ARG A 266 2.53 3.76 19.28
N ARG A 267 2.75 2.47 19.50
CA ARG A 267 3.77 1.69 18.80
C ARG A 267 3.46 1.56 17.30
N TYR A 268 2.19 1.33 16.95
CA TYR A 268 1.78 1.30 15.55
C TYR A 268 1.99 2.64 14.85
N ILE A 269 1.62 3.75 15.49
CA ILE A 269 1.84 5.10 14.95
C ILE A 269 3.34 5.33 14.72
N ALA A 270 4.20 4.98 15.68
CA ALA A 270 5.64 5.08 15.50
C ALA A 270 6.15 4.22 14.32
N ALA A 271 5.65 2.99 14.17
CA ALA A 271 6.01 2.11 13.06
C ALA A 271 5.53 2.63 11.70
N MET A 272 4.32 3.19 11.65
CA MET A 272 3.78 3.85 10.46
C MET A 272 4.61 5.07 10.07
N GLN A 273 4.98 5.90 11.04
CA GLN A 273 5.81 7.09 10.82
C GLN A 273 7.21 6.71 10.31
N LEU A 274 7.83 5.70 10.91
CA LEU A 274 9.13 5.18 10.47
C LEU A 274 9.04 4.65 9.02
N ALA A 275 8.01 3.85 8.71
CA ALA A 275 7.79 3.31 7.37
C ALA A 275 7.50 4.42 6.34
N GLY A 276 6.78 5.49 6.73
CA GLY A 276 6.54 6.67 5.89
C GLY A 276 7.84 7.40 5.55
N ARG A 277 8.68 7.73 6.55
CA ARG A 277 10.01 8.33 6.35
C ARG A 277 10.89 7.45 5.45
N TYR A 278 10.86 6.15 5.67
CA TYR A 278 11.59 5.19 4.84
C TYR A 278 11.13 5.19 3.38
N ALA A 279 9.82 5.27 3.13
CA ALA A 279 9.29 5.32 1.77
C ALA A 279 9.66 6.63 1.05
N TYR A 280 9.68 7.78 1.77
CA TYR A 280 10.20 9.03 1.23
C TYR A 280 11.67 8.90 0.84
N ALA A 281 12.54 8.50 1.77
CA ALA A 281 13.96 8.30 1.51
C ALA A 281 14.22 7.37 0.32
N GLY A 282 13.45 6.29 0.20
CA GLY A 282 13.57 5.34 -0.91
C GLY A 282 13.25 5.98 -2.27
N ARG A 283 12.14 6.76 -2.38
CA ARG A 283 11.77 7.43 -3.63
C ARG A 283 12.76 8.53 -4.00
N GLU A 284 13.23 9.30 -3.03
CA GLU A 284 14.26 10.33 -3.25
C GLU A 284 15.56 9.72 -3.80
N TRP A 285 16.00 8.61 -3.21
CA TRP A 285 17.17 7.88 -3.69
C TRP A 285 17.00 7.41 -5.14
N VAL A 286 15.84 6.83 -5.48
CA VAL A 286 15.57 6.36 -6.84
C VAL A 286 15.54 7.52 -7.84
N VAL A 287 14.83 8.60 -7.51
CA VAL A 287 14.77 9.81 -8.37
C VAL A 287 16.17 10.36 -8.62
N GLU A 288 17.00 10.46 -7.59
CA GLU A 288 18.38 10.97 -7.74
C GLU A 288 19.23 10.06 -8.64
N ARG A 289 19.11 8.72 -8.51
CA ARG A 289 19.83 7.79 -9.40
C ARG A 289 19.37 7.90 -10.84
N VAL A 290 18.06 8.00 -11.07
CA VAL A 290 17.50 8.17 -12.42
C VAL A 290 17.91 9.53 -13.00
N ARG A 291 17.91 10.60 -12.20
CA ARG A 291 18.41 11.93 -12.61
C ARG A 291 19.88 11.86 -13.08
N GLN A 292 20.73 11.14 -12.37
CA GLN A 292 22.13 10.95 -12.76
C GLN A 292 22.30 10.24 -14.10
N LEU A 293 21.40 9.32 -14.45
CA LEU A 293 21.40 8.62 -15.74
C LEU A 293 20.90 9.52 -16.89
N ILE A 294 19.98 10.44 -16.61
CA ILE A 294 19.43 11.37 -17.61
C ILE A 294 20.34 12.59 -17.79
N GLY A 295 20.85 13.11 -16.67
CA GLY A 295 21.52 14.42 -16.58
C GLY A 295 20.55 15.54 -16.24
N GLY A 296 21.09 16.74 -15.99
CA GLY A 296 20.33 17.93 -15.62
C GLY A 296 20.08 18.08 -14.12
N ASN A 297 19.39 19.16 -13.74
CA ASN A 297 19.08 19.53 -12.36
C ASN A 297 17.58 19.47 -12.11
N VAL A 298 17.18 19.13 -10.89
CA VAL A 298 15.78 19.18 -10.47
C VAL A 298 15.35 20.64 -10.31
N THR A 299 14.28 21.05 -11.00
CA THR A 299 13.71 22.39 -10.92
C THR A 299 12.41 22.44 -10.12
N GLU A 300 11.69 21.32 -10.04
CA GLU A 300 10.47 21.15 -9.25
C GLU A 300 10.37 19.71 -8.76
N SER A 301 9.83 19.50 -7.58
CA SER A 301 9.50 18.17 -7.08
C SER A 301 8.16 18.15 -6.34
N VAL A 302 7.43 17.05 -6.50
CA VAL A 302 6.18 16.77 -5.81
C VAL A 302 6.28 15.37 -5.19
N HIS A 303 5.99 15.26 -3.91
CA HIS A 303 6.18 14.01 -3.16
C HIS A 303 5.02 13.79 -2.18
N ASN A 304 4.30 12.70 -2.30
CA ASN A 304 3.12 12.40 -1.47
C ASN A 304 2.98 10.91 -1.17
N HIS A 305 2.47 10.59 0.01
CA HIS A 305 1.88 9.29 0.29
C HIS A 305 0.41 9.26 -0.13
N HIS A 306 -0.14 8.04 -0.35
CA HIS A 306 -1.57 7.80 -0.51
C HIS A 306 -2.08 6.57 0.27
N ASN A 307 -1.19 5.84 0.97
CA ASN A 307 -1.53 4.81 1.98
C ASN A 307 -0.90 5.22 3.31
N TYR A 308 -1.61 6.03 4.08
CA TYR A 308 -1.09 6.57 5.33
C TYR A 308 -2.22 7.12 6.21
N ALA A 309 -1.92 7.46 7.45
CA ALA A 309 -2.81 8.19 8.32
C ALA A 309 -2.16 9.48 8.81
N TRP A 310 -2.92 10.59 8.75
CA TRP A 310 -2.47 11.91 9.19
C TRP A 310 -3.37 12.39 10.32
N ARG A 311 -2.76 13.08 11.29
CA ARG A 311 -3.52 13.84 12.28
C ARG A 311 -3.85 15.20 11.67
N GLU A 312 -5.12 15.45 11.45
CA GLU A 312 -5.63 16.62 10.72
C GLU A 312 -6.78 17.27 11.46
N THR A 313 -6.94 18.59 11.31
CA THR A 313 -8.09 19.32 11.89
C THR A 313 -9.16 19.54 10.83
N HIS A 314 -10.33 18.95 11.02
CA HIS A 314 -11.51 19.11 10.16
C HIS A 314 -12.69 19.61 10.99
N ALA A 315 -13.31 20.73 10.55
CA ALA A 315 -14.43 21.37 11.26
C ALA A 315 -14.16 21.58 12.77
N GLY A 316 -12.92 21.97 13.12
CA GLY A 316 -12.49 22.22 14.50
C GLY A 316 -12.25 20.95 15.35
N ARG A 317 -12.21 19.78 14.76
CA ARG A 317 -11.93 18.50 15.43
C ARG A 317 -10.61 17.93 14.94
N ASP A 318 -9.77 17.46 15.86
CA ASP A 318 -8.54 16.74 15.56
C ASP A 318 -8.85 15.26 15.32
N LEU A 319 -8.54 14.79 14.12
CA LEU A 319 -8.91 13.47 13.63
C LEU A 319 -7.70 12.76 13.03
N TRP A 320 -7.67 11.43 13.11
CA TRP A 320 -6.83 10.61 12.27
C TRP A 320 -7.55 10.35 10.95
N VAL A 321 -7.06 10.98 9.89
CA VAL A 321 -7.58 10.76 8.52
C VAL A 321 -6.75 9.67 7.87
N VAL A 322 -7.35 8.50 7.77
CA VAL A 322 -6.75 7.27 7.22
C VAL A 322 -7.09 7.18 5.74
N ARG A 323 -6.07 7.25 4.89
CA ARG A 323 -6.20 7.16 3.43
C ARG A 323 -5.59 5.86 2.93
N LYS A 324 -6.31 5.15 2.08
CA LYS A 324 -5.85 3.98 1.36
C LYS A 324 -6.10 4.18 -0.13
N GLY A 325 -5.03 4.40 -0.89
CA GLY A 325 -5.16 4.78 -2.29
C GLY A 325 -5.90 6.10 -2.47
N ALA A 326 -5.61 7.10 -1.64
CA ALA A 326 -6.14 8.45 -1.77
C ALA A 326 -5.06 9.47 -1.40
N THR A 327 -4.91 10.50 -2.23
CA THR A 327 -3.88 11.52 -2.10
C THR A 327 -4.41 12.70 -1.28
N PRO A 328 -3.67 13.19 -0.25
CA PRO A 328 -3.99 14.45 0.40
C PRO A 328 -3.94 15.62 -0.59
N ALA A 329 -4.94 16.50 -0.54
CA ALA A 329 -5.10 17.63 -1.45
C ALA A 329 -5.65 18.86 -0.71
N PHE A 330 -4.92 19.33 0.29
CA PHE A 330 -5.23 20.60 0.96
C PHE A 330 -5.05 21.79 0.00
N PRO A 331 -5.70 22.91 0.23
CA PRO A 331 -5.53 24.09 -0.61
C PRO A 331 -4.05 24.46 -0.78
N GLY A 332 -3.59 24.54 -2.04
CA GLY A 332 -2.19 24.80 -2.39
C GLY A 332 -1.25 23.60 -2.28
N GLN A 333 -1.70 22.46 -1.77
CA GLN A 333 -0.89 21.25 -1.71
C GLN A 333 -0.84 20.58 -3.08
N LYS A 334 0.39 20.37 -3.58
CA LYS A 334 0.62 19.66 -4.84
C LYS A 334 0.61 18.14 -4.61
N GLY A 335 0.13 17.41 -5.62
CA GLY A 335 0.15 15.94 -5.68
C GLY A 335 0.53 15.45 -7.07
N PHE A 336 1.24 14.34 -7.13
CA PHE A 336 1.47 13.60 -8.37
C PHE A 336 0.53 12.41 -8.42
N VAL A 337 -0.24 12.29 -9.50
CA VAL A 337 -1.19 11.21 -9.75
C VAL A 337 -0.86 10.54 -11.07
N GLY A 338 -0.49 9.25 -11.00
CA GLY A 338 -0.14 8.46 -12.17
C GLY A 338 -1.37 7.98 -12.94
N GLY A 339 -1.26 7.95 -14.27
CA GLY A 339 -2.17 7.21 -15.15
C GLY A 339 -1.82 5.71 -15.17
N SER A 340 -2.36 4.97 -16.13
CA SER A 340 -1.86 3.66 -16.50
C SER A 340 -0.64 3.79 -17.43
N MET A 341 0.08 2.70 -17.70
CA MET A 341 1.18 2.71 -18.66
C MET A 341 0.73 3.29 -20.02
N GLY A 342 1.40 4.35 -20.45
CA GLY A 342 1.09 5.05 -21.68
C GLY A 342 -0.08 6.04 -21.63
N ASP A 343 -0.75 6.19 -20.50
CA ASP A 343 -1.69 7.28 -20.24
C ASP A 343 -0.99 8.46 -19.54
N ASP A 344 -1.53 9.66 -19.81
CA ASP A 344 -1.02 10.86 -19.17
C ASP A 344 -1.18 10.76 -17.64
N ALA A 345 -0.15 11.19 -16.91
CA ALA A 345 -0.18 11.47 -15.49
C ALA A 345 -0.35 12.97 -15.27
N VAL A 346 -0.59 13.41 -14.03
CA VAL A 346 -0.77 14.82 -13.73
C VAL A 346 -0.03 15.24 -12.46
N ILE A 347 0.42 16.51 -12.47
CA ILE A 347 0.65 17.28 -11.24
C ILE A 347 -0.60 18.09 -10.99
N LEU A 348 -1.17 17.92 -9.81
CA LEU A 348 -2.38 18.64 -9.40
C LEU A 348 -2.13 19.43 -8.12
N GLU A 349 -3.06 20.32 -7.80
CA GLU A 349 -3.06 21.10 -6.57
C GLU A 349 -4.46 21.11 -5.96
N GLY A 350 -4.55 20.95 -4.64
CA GLY A 350 -5.80 21.05 -3.90
C GLY A 350 -6.38 22.45 -3.92
N VAL A 351 -7.71 22.56 -3.92
CA VAL A 351 -8.43 23.85 -3.90
C VAL A 351 -9.26 23.99 -2.63
N ASP A 352 -9.58 25.23 -2.23
CA ASP A 352 -10.53 25.49 -1.14
C ASP A 352 -11.95 25.56 -1.71
N SER A 353 -12.71 24.51 -1.47
CA SER A 353 -14.11 24.40 -1.91
C SER A 353 -14.95 23.61 -0.90
N PRO A 354 -16.28 23.69 -0.96
CA PRO A 354 -17.15 22.82 -0.17
C PRO A 354 -16.93 21.34 -0.48
N GLU A 355 -16.66 20.97 -1.73
CA GLU A 355 -16.38 19.61 -2.17
C GLU A 355 -15.06 19.11 -1.61
N ALA A 356 -14.01 19.94 -1.59
CA ALA A 356 -12.72 19.62 -1.01
C ALA A 356 -12.83 19.38 0.50
N LYS A 357 -13.60 20.20 1.21
CA LYS A 357 -13.90 19.97 2.64
C LYS A 357 -14.67 18.68 2.86
N ALA A 358 -15.68 18.40 2.03
CA ALA A 358 -16.48 17.18 2.09
C ALA A 358 -15.66 15.92 1.73
N SER A 359 -14.58 16.05 0.94
CA SER A 359 -13.63 14.95 0.63
C SER A 359 -12.57 14.78 1.72
N LEU A 360 -12.61 15.50 2.84
CA LEU A 360 -11.52 15.56 3.82
C LEU A 360 -10.20 15.96 3.16
N TYR A 361 -10.25 16.92 2.24
CA TYR A 361 -9.11 17.32 1.42
C TYR A 361 -8.36 16.13 0.82
N SER A 362 -9.09 15.21 0.20
CA SER A 362 -8.57 14.02 -0.43
C SER A 362 -8.99 13.93 -1.88
N THR A 363 -8.12 13.38 -2.72
CA THR A 363 -8.37 13.12 -4.13
C THR A 363 -7.86 11.72 -4.52
N VAL A 364 -8.01 11.37 -5.77
CA VAL A 364 -7.55 10.09 -6.32
C VAL A 364 -6.04 9.90 -6.19
N HIS A 365 -5.56 8.65 -6.18
CA HIS A 365 -4.14 8.31 -6.17
C HIS A 365 -3.64 7.85 -7.54
N GLY A 366 -4.56 7.47 -8.43
CA GLY A 366 -4.28 6.97 -9.77
C GLY A 366 -5.56 6.82 -10.57
N ALA A 367 -5.49 6.06 -11.67
CA ALA A 367 -6.66 5.81 -12.51
C ALA A 367 -7.68 4.84 -11.88
N GLY A 368 -7.25 3.97 -10.98
CA GLY A 368 -8.07 2.92 -10.39
C GLY A 368 -8.32 1.74 -11.31
N ARG A 369 -8.38 0.54 -10.75
CA ARG A 369 -8.56 -0.69 -11.53
C ARG A 369 -10.01 -0.94 -11.91
N LEU A 370 -10.22 -1.47 -13.12
CA LEU A 370 -11.50 -2.03 -13.59
C LEU A 370 -11.58 -3.55 -13.36
N PHE A 371 -10.43 -4.24 -13.43
CA PHE A 371 -10.35 -5.69 -13.32
C PHE A 371 -9.33 -6.11 -12.27
N GLY A 372 -9.64 -7.15 -11.49
CA GLY A 372 -8.69 -7.81 -10.61
C GLY A 372 -7.50 -8.37 -11.40
N ARG A 373 -6.36 -8.59 -10.72
CA ARG A 373 -5.11 -9.00 -11.37
C ARG A 373 -5.24 -10.31 -12.16
N LYS A 374 -5.87 -11.33 -11.57
CA LYS A 374 -6.11 -12.63 -12.23
C LYS A 374 -7.01 -12.51 -13.46
N GLU A 375 -7.99 -11.62 -13.39
CA GLU A 375 -8.90 -11.37 -14.52
C GLU A 375 -8.19 -10.64 -15.65
N ALA A 376 -7.39 -9.62 -15.34
CA ALA A 376 -6.59 -8.89 -16.32
C ALA A 376 -5.67 -9.84 -17.11
N LYS A 377 -4.96 -10.75 -16.44
CA LYS A 377 -4.11 -11.78 -17.09
C LYS A 377 -4.87 -12.72 -18.01
N ARG A 378 -6.15 -12.99 -17.74
CA ARG A 378 -6.99 -13.84 -18.61
C ARG A 378 -7.59 -13.07 -19.76
N ARG A 379 -7.80 -11.76 -19.59
CA ARG A 379 -8.56 -10.91 -20.49
C ARG A 379 -7.71 -10.26 -21.58
N PHE A 380 -6.46 -9.92 -21.26
CA PHE A 380 -5.57 -9.18 -22.12
C PHE A 380 -4.36 -10.02 -22.54
N SER A 381 -3.82 -9.70 -23.72
CA SER A 381 -2.63 -10.32 -24.27
C SER A 381 -1.45 -9.34 -24.30
N ARG A 382 -0.23 -9.89 -24.36
CA ARG A 382 0.98 -9.09 -24.54
C ARG A 382 0.96 -8.27 -25.83
N ALA A 383 0.45 -8.84 -26.91
CA ALA A 383 0.36 -8.15 -28.19
C ALA A 383 -0.54 -6.91 -28.15
N GLU A 384 -1.69 -6.98 -27.44
CA GLU A 384 -2.56 -5.82 -27.23
C GLU A 384 -1.88 -4.75 -26.39
N MET A 385 -1.19 -5.14 -25.32
CA MET A 385 -0.44 -4.22 -24.48
C MET A 385 0.70 -3.54 -25.25
N ASP A 386 1.47 -4.28 -26.01
CA ASP A 386 2.56 -3.75 -26.84
C ASP A 386 2.03 -2.82 -27.94
N CYS A 387 0.89 -3.14 -28.57
CA CYS A 387 0.22 -2.27 -29.54
C CYS A 387 -0.16 -0.93 -28.89
N TRP A 388 -0.81 -0.96 -27.73
CA TRP A 388 -1.17 0.22 -26.95
C TRP A 388 0.02 1.14 -26.66
N LEU A 389 1.13 0.57 -26.21
CA LEU A 389 2.35 1.31 -25.87
C LEU A 389 3.05 1.88 -27.10
N ASN A 390 3.13 1.09 -28.18
CA ASN A 390 3.74 1.52 -29.45
C ASN A 390 2.98 2.69 -30.07
N GLU A 391 1.64 2.66 -30.07
CA GLU A 391 0.82 3.77 -30.57
C GLU A 391 1.07 5.08 -29.80
N ARG A 392 1.54 5.00 -28.55
CA ARG A 392 1.83 6.14 -27.68
C ARG A 392 3.31 6.50 -27.61
N GLY A 393 4.16 5.74 -28.28
CA GLY A 393 5.60 5.95 -28.30
C GLY A 393 6.28 5.66 -26.96
N VAL A 394 5.73 4.73 -26.17
CA VAL A 394 6.25 4.38 -24.83
C VAL A 394 7.16 3.17 -24.90
N THR A 395 8.38 3.30 -24.42
CA THR A 395 9.34 2.20 -24.25
C THR A 395 9.13 1.54 -22.89
N LEU A 396 8.74 0.26 -22.88
CA LEU A 396 8.52 -0.49 -21.65
C LEU A 396 9.66 -1.48 -21.37
N ILE A 397 10.09 -1.57 -20.10
CA ILE A 397 10.90 -2.68 -19.58
C ILE A 397 10.17 -3.33 -18.41
N GLY A 398 9.99 -4.64 -18.48
CA GLY A 398 9.26 -5.42 -17.48
C GLY A 398 7.75 -5.39 -17.69
N ALA A 399 7.01 -5.27 -16.61
CA ALA A 399 5.56 -5.41 -16.46
C ALA A 399 5.01 -6.80 -16.84
N ASP A 400 3.96 -7.21 -16.13
CA ASP A 400 3.18 -8.40 -16.42
C ASP A 400 1.76 -7.99 -16.83
N LEU A 401 0.99 -8.89 -17.42
CA LEU A 401 -0.35 -8.62 -17.95
C LEU A 401 -1.37 -8.17 -16.90
N ASP A 402 -1.13 -8.45 -15.62
CA ASP A 402 -1.96 -7.91 -14.54
C ASP A 402 -1.89 -6.39 -14.43
N GLU A 403 -0.83 -5.76 -14.97
CA GLU A 403 -0.67 -4.31 -15.04
C GLU A 403 -0.97 -3.73 -16.45
N SER A 404 -1.62 -4.51 -17.32
CA SER A 404 -2.04 -4.03 -18.64
C SER A 404 -2.84 -2.72 -18.52
N PRO A 405 -2.55 -1.69 -19.38
CA PRO A 405 -3.27 -0.41 -19.35
C PRO A 405 -4.78 -0.54 -19.44
N MET A 406 -5.27 -1.54 -20.17
CA MET A 406 -6.70 -1.80 -20.33
C MET A 406 -7.37 -2.34 -19.06
N ALA A 407 -6.59 -2.69 -18.01
CA ALA A 407 -7.12 -3.10 -16.72
C ALA A 407 -7.54 -1.91 -15.82
N TYR A 408 -7.29 -0.69 -16.28
CA TYR A 408 -7.49 0.54 -15.53
C TYR A 408 -8.54 1.47 -16.16
N ARG A 409 -9.15 2.34 -15.32
CA ARG A 409 -9.94 3.48 -15.80
C ARG A 409 -9.03 4.49 -16.49
N ARG A 410 -9.64 5.42 -17.22
CA ARG A 410 -8.93 6.55 -17.81
C ARG A 410 -8.80 7.65 -16.77
N LEU A 411 -7.58 8.14 -16.52
CA LEU A 411 -7.33 9.16 -15.51
C LEU A 411 -8.13 10.45 -15.73
N PRO A 412 -8.30 10.99 -16.95
CA PRO A 412 -9.13 12.18 -17.16
C PRO A 412 -10.58 12.01 -16.70
N ASP A 413 -11.19 10.83 -16.93
CA ASP A 413 -12.58 10.55 -16.53
C ASP A 413 -12.72 10.51 -15.01
N VAL A 414 -11.71 9.97 -14.33
CA VAL A 414 -11.65 9.88 -12.87
C VAL A 414 -11.44 11.27 -12.26
N LEU A 415 -10.53 12.08 -12.81
CA LEU A 415 -10.25 13.44 -12.36
C LEU A 415 -11.44 14.39 -12.58
N ALA A 416 -12.21 14.19 -13.65
CA ALA A 416 -13.41 14.99 -13.91
C ALA A 416 -14.42 14.93 -12.76
N GLN A 417 -14.48 13.79 -12.02
CA GLN A 417 -15.32 13.62 -10.84
C GLN A 417 -14.77 14.39 -9.61
N HIS A 418 -13.53 14.83 -9.67
CA HIS A 418 -12.84 15.58 -8.61
C HIS A 418 -12.56 17.05 -9.00
N ALA A 419 -13.18 17.56 -10.06
CA ALA A 419 -12.97 18.93 -10.56
C ALA A 419 -13.20 20.02 -9.49
N GLY A 420 -14.07 19.75 -8.50
CA GLY A 420 -14.30 20.64 -7.37
C GLY A 420 -13.30 20.51 -6.22
N THR A 421 -12.38 19.52 -6.25
CA THR A 421 -11.42 19.29 -5.14
C THR A 421 -9.99 19.62 -5.50
N VAL A 422 -9.64 19.59 -6.78
CA VAL A 422 -8.28 19.81 -7.30
C VAL A 422 -8.31 20.56 -8.62
N ARG A 423 -7.18 21.17 -8.97
CA ARG A 423 -6.88 21.67 -10.33
C ARG A 423 -5.61 21.01 -10.87
N VAL A 424 -5.57 20.71 -12.15
CA VAL A 424 -4.37 20.18 -12.83
C VAL A 424 -3.43 21.35 -13.11
N LEU A 425 -2.16 21.19 -12.74
CA LEU A 425 -1.09 22.14 -13.01
C LEU A 425 -0.28 21.75 -14.24
N HIS A 426 0.08 20.44 -14.34
CA HIS A 426 0.82 19.87 -15.46
C HIS A 426 0.21 18.56 -15.89
N THR A 427 0.21 18.30 -17.20
CA THR A 427 -0.09 17.01 -17.80
C THR A 427 1.22 16.38 -18.28
N LEU A 428 1.53 15.20 -17.75
CA LEU A 428 2.79 14.52 -17.95
C LEU A 428 2.58 13.32 -18.87
N ARG A 429 3.15 13.38 -20.10
CA ARG A 429 3.06 12.30 -21.08
C ARG A 429 4.22 11.32 -20.91
N PRO A 430 3.97 10.04 -20.56
CA PRO A 430 5.02 9.06 -20.44
C PRO A 430 5.64 8.73 -21.80
N PHE A 431 6.96 8.48 -21.81
CA PHE A 431 7.69 8.01 -22.97
C PHE A 431 8.56 6.78 -22.68
N ALA A 432 8.81 6.48 -21.40
CA ALA A 432 9.46 5.24 -20.97
C ALA A 432 9.03 4.81 -19.58
N VAL A 433 8.88 3.50 -19.37
CA VAL A 433 8.42 2.89 -18.12
C VAL A 433 9.29 1.69 -17.77
N ALA A 434 9.70 1.59 -16.52
CA ALA A 434 10.35 0.40 -15.96
C ALA A 434 9.55 -0.15 -14.78
N MET A 435 9.28 -1.44 -14.80
CA MET A 435 8.53 -2.20 -13.78
C MET A 435 9.20 -3.55 -13.53
N ALA A 436 8.72 -4.28 -12.52
CA ALA A 436 9.15 -5.66 -12.30
C ALA A 436 8.81 -6.55 -13.51
N GLY A 437 9.67 -7.53 -13.78
CA GLY A 437 9.53 -8.42 -14.94
C GLY A 437 8.32 -9.37 -14.84
N GLU A 438 8.00 -10.02 -15.97
CA GLU A 438 6.98 -11.07 -16.03
C GLU A 438 7.34 -12.24 -15.11
N GLY A 439 6.32 -12.85 -14.48
CA GLY A 439 6.48 -14.05 -13.68
C GLY A 439 7.15 -13.83 -12.30
N GLU A 440 7.41 -12.60 -11.90
CA GLU A 440 7.81 -12.34 -10.51
C GLU A 440 6.69 -12.82 -9.58
N PHE A 441 7.02 -13.83 -8.75
CA PHE A 441 6.08 -14.34 -7.76
C PHE A 441 5.85 -13.28 -6.69
N ASP A 442 4.63 -12.79 -6.62
CA ASP A 442 4.18 -11.92 -5.55
C ASP A 442 3.13 -12.67 -4.73
N PRO A 443 3.47 -13.14 -3.51
CA PRO A 443 2.52 -13.87 -2.67
C PRO A 443 1.32 -13.01 -2.23
N TRP A 444 1.39 -11.71 -2.42
CA TRP A 444 0.38 -10.73 -2.04
C TRP A 444 -0.43 -10.20 -3.25
N LYS A 445 -0.18 -10.73 -4.44
CA LYS A 445 -1.00 -10.46 -5.62
C LYS A 445 -2.32 -11.24 -5.53
N ASP A 446 -3.41 -10.51 -5.59
CA ASP A 446 -4.77 -11.06 -5.65
C ASP A 446 -5.03 -11.95 -6.87
#